data_f256f1d1164a632b7baf546e082c9805
#
_entry.id   f256f1d1164a632b7baf546e082c9805
#
_cell.length_a   1.000
_cell.length_b   1.000
_cell.length_c   1.000
_cell.angle_alpha   90.00
_cell.angle_beta   90.00
_cell.angle_gamma   90.00
#
_symmetry.space_group_name_H-M   'P 1'
#
loop_
_entity.id
_entity.type
_entity.pdbx_description
1 polymer ?
#
loop_
_entity_poly.entity_id
_entity_poly.type
_entity_poly.pdbx_seq_one_letter_code
_entity_poly.pdbx_strand_id
1 'polypeptide(L)'
;MTPMSMNNFPRVFLKNKEEKEIQQGFPWVFDNEISHVKHRADEKSEWKNESLAECSIEDGKLVEVYTKAGGFLGSGIINKKSKITVRILGTEHGDEISADTKAYFEKKILEAFNMRRMFYKDSDSYRLIFGEADFIPGLICERFCDVKGRIFIVVQFLSLSCE
;
A
#
# COMPACT_ATOMS: atom_id res chain seq x y z
N MET A 1 20.70 21.81 3.18
CA MET A 1 19.67 21.70 2.13
C MET A 1 19.64 20.27 1.66
N THR A 2 18.68 19.49 2.08
CA THR A 2 18.44 18.15 1.54
C THR A 2 17.97 18.34 0.10
N PRO A 3 18.56 17.67 -0.91
CA PRO A 3 18.05 17.78 -2.26
C PRO A 3 16.59 17.32 -2.24
N MET A 4 15.68 18.15 -2.77
CA MET A 4 14.32 17.72 -3.06
C MET A 4 14.43 16.50 -3.97
N SER A 5 14.15 15.32 -3.42
CA SER A 5 13.99 14.09 -4.18
C SER A 5 12.96 14.41 -5.26
N MET A 6 13.38 14.39 -6.53
CA MET A 6 12.43 14.50 -7.62
C MET A 6 11.60 13.23 -7.60
N ASN A 7 10.40 13.34 -7.05
CA ASN A 7 9.44 12.24 -6.93
C ASN A 7 9.21 11.62 -8.33
N ASN A 8 9.78 10.43 -8.53
CA ASN A 8 9.79 9.73 -9.82
C ASN A 8 8.73 8.63 -9.91
N PHE A 9 7.89 8.50 -8.88
CA PHE A 9 6.89 7.46 -8.85
C PHE A 9 5.75 7.74 -9.82
N PRO A 10 5.22 6.71 -10.49
CA PRO A 10 4.01 6.84 -11.29
C PRO A 10 2.86 7.36 -10.41
N ARG A 11 2.01 8.20 -11.01
CA ARG A 11 0.92 8.89 -10.32
C ARG A 11 -0.42 8.44 -10.89
N VAL A 12 -1.30 7.99 -10.01
CA VAL A 12 -2.66 7.59 -10.33
C VAL A 12 -3.61 8.71 -9.91
N PHE A 13 -4.36 9.26 -10.85
CA PHE A 13 -5.31 10.34 -10.59
C PHE A 13 -6.73 9.80 -10.57
N LEU A 14 -7.45 10.11 -9.50
CA LEU A 14 -8.83 9.70 -9.33
C LEU A 14 -9.80 10.56 -10.13
N LYS A 15 -10.98 10.05 -10.39
CA LYS A 15 -12.13 10.80 -10.87
C LYS A 15 -12.63 11.74 -9.76
N ASN A 16 -13.45 12.69 -10.14
CA ASN A 16 -14.01 13.67 -9.20
C ASN A 16 -14.88 12.98 -8.15
N LYS A 17 -14.65 13.29 -6.88
CA LYS A 17 -15.35 12.78 -5.68
C LYS A 17 -15.02 11.36 -5.25
N GLU A 18 -14.13 10.64 -5.94
CA GLU A 18 -13.71 9.29 -5.56
C GLU A 18 -12.64 9.30 -4.44
N GLU A 19 -12.12 10.47 -4.08
CA GLU A 19 -11.12 10.62 -3.00
C GLU A 19 -11.68 10.43 -1.59
N LYS A 20 -13.00 10.48 -1.40
CA LYS A 20 -13.63 10.55 -0.08
C LYS A 20 -13.37 9.32 0.79
N GLU A 21 -13.51 8.13 0.20
CA GLU A 21 -13.31 6.88 0.94
C GLU A 21 -11.84 6.72 1.36
N ILE A 22 -10.90 7.09 0.49
CA ILE A 22 -9.46 7.04 0.80
C ILE A 22 -9.12 8.03 1.91
N GLN A 23 -9.67 9.23 1.89
CA GLN A 23 -9.51 10.23 2.96
C GLN A 23 -10.07 9.76 4.31
N GLN A 24 -11.02 8.83 4.31
CA GLN A 24 -11.56 8.17 5.49
C GLN A 24 -10.78 6.93 5.92
N GLY A 25 -9.68 6.59 5.23
CA GLY A 25 -8.81 5.47 5.55
C GLY A 25 -9.15 4.18 4.80
N PHE A 26 -10.02 4.21 3.78
CA PHE A 26 -10.29 3.04 2.95
C PHE A 26 -9.07 2.75 2.04
N PRO A 27 -8.49 1.54 2.08
CA PRO A 27 -7.17 1.31 1.50
C PRO A 27 -7.19 0.83 0.04
N TRP A 28 -8.31 0.92 -0.66
CA TRP A 28 -8.46 0.40 -2.03
C TRP A 28 -8.84 1.50 -3.01
N VAL A 29 -8.27 1.41 -4.21
CA VAL A 29 -8.66 2.17 -5.38
C VAL A 29 -9.10 1.18 -6.45
N PHE A 30 -10.34 1.33 -6.93
CA PHE A 30 -10.88 0.48 -7.97
C PHE A 30 -10.57 1.03 -9.38
N ASP A 31 -10.59 0.15 -10.38
CA ASP A 31 -10.31 0.49 -11.78
C ASP A 31 -11.22 1.60 -12.32
N ASN A 32 -12.51 1.54 -11.96
CA ASN A 32 -13.52 2.51 -12.38
C ASN A 32 -13.39 3.89 -11.71
N GLU A 33 -12.63 4.02 -10.62
CA GLU A 33 -12.37 5.28 -9.91
C GLU A 33 -11.20 6.07 -10.53
N ILE A 34 -10.35 5.41 -11.32
CA ILE A 34 -9.17 6.01 -11.92
C ILE A 34 -9.56 6.83 -13.17
N SER A 35 -9.10 8.06 -13.21
CA SER A 35 -9.26 8.97 -14.35
C SER A 35 -8.16 8.73 -15.38
N HIS A 36 -6.91 8.81 -14.95
CA HIS A 36 -5.73 8.65 -15.77
C HIS A 36 -4.50 8.37 -14.91
N VAL A 37 -3.41 8.02 -15.57
CA VAL A 37 -2.13 7.74 -14.92
C VAL A 37 -1.06 8.62 -15.55
N LYS A 38 -0.17 9.19 -14.74
CA LYS A 38 1.04 9.88 -15.22
C LYS A 38 2.27 9.08 -14.82
N HIS A 39 3.11 8.78 -15.78
CA HIS A 39 4.37 8.11 -15.55
C HIS A 39 5.44 8.56 -16.53
N ARG A 40 6.68 8.21 -16.26
CA ARG A 40 7.82 8.42 -17.14
C ARG A 40 8.75 7.21 -17.06
N ALA A 41 9.49 6.94 -18.13
CA ALA A 41 10.40 5.79 -18.18
C ALA A 41 11.60 5.96 -17.24
N ASP A 42 12.12 7.19 -17.15
CA ASP A 42 13.24 7.59 -16.30
C ASP A 42 13.14 9.08 -15.93
N GLU A 43 14.06 9.57 -15.11
CA GLU A 43 14.08 10.96 -14.63
C GLU A 43 14.24 12.01 -15.73
N LYS A 44 14.81 11.63 -16.88
CA LYS A 44 15.07 12.54 -18.02
C LYS A 44 13.93 12.53 -19.03
N SER A 45 13.06 11.52 -18.96
CA SER A 45 11.93 11.36 -19.85
C SER A 45 10.78 12.30 -19.49
N GLU A 46 10.02 12.73 -20.50
CA GLU A 46 8.79 13.49 -20.29
C GLU A 46 7.71 12.65 -19.61
N TRP A 47 6.89 13.30 -18.79
CA TRP A 47 5.74 12.67 -18.18
C TRP A 47 4.67 12.39 -19.23
N LYS A 48 4.31 11.12 -19.39
CA LYS A 48 3.19 10.67 -20.21
C LYS A 48 1.91 10.64 -19.37
N ASN A 49 0.83 11.07 -20.00
CA ASN A 49 -0.52 11.01 -19.44
C ASN A 49 -1.33 10.01 -20.26
N GLU A 50 -1.67 8.88 -19.67
CA GLU A 50 -2.27 7.74 -20.37
C GLU A 50 -3.48 7.22 -19.58
N SER A 51 -4.35 6.47 -20.27
CA SER A 51 -5.39 5.70 -19.60
C SER A 51 -4.78 4.54 -18.82
N LEU A 52 -5.49 4.03 -17.82
CA LEU A 52 -5.04 2.84 -17.07
C LEU A 52 -4.77 1.63 -17.99
N ALA A 53 -5.59 1.47 -19.03
CA ALA A 53 -5.47 0.34 -19.96
C ALA A 53 -4.23 0.42 -20.88
N GLU A 54 -3.78 1.64 -21.20
CA GLU A 54 -2.67 1.89 -22.13
C GLU A 54 -1.34 2.07 -21.42
N CYS A 55 -1.35 2.37 -20.12
CA CYS A 55 -0.13 2.69 -19.40
C CYS A 55 0.82 1.48 -19.30
N SER A 56 2.11 1.76 -19.45
CA SER A 56 3.18 0.76 -19.41
C SER A 56 3.70 0.45 -18.00
N ILE A 57 3.04 0.96 -16.95
CA ILE A 57 3.42 0.66 -15.56
C ILE A 57 3.25 -0.84 -15.31
N GLU A 58 4.29 -1.47 -14.79
CA GLU A 58 4.26 -2.89 -14.41
C GLU A 58 3.43 -3.12 -13.13
N ASP A 59 2.74 -4.26 -13.07
CA ASP A 59 2.06 -4.71 -11.85
C ASP A 59 3.09 -4.94 -10.73
N GLY A 60 2.73 -4.63 -9.49
CA GLY A 60 3.63 -4.71 -8.34
C GLY A 60 4.44 -3.43 -8.07
N LYS A 61 4.40 -2.43 -8.94
CA LYS A 61 5.11 -1.17 -8.73
C LYS A 61 4.44 -0.29 -7.68
N LEU A 62 5.28 0.43 -6.93
CA LEU A 62 4.83 1.50 -6.04
C LEU A 62 4.37 2.70 -6.87
N VAL A 63 3.18 3.19 -6.57
CA VAL A 63 2.56 4.36 -7.21
C VAL A 63 2.04 5.33 -6.16
N GLU A 64 1.89 6.58 -6.53
CA GLU A 64 1.25 7.60 -5.71
C GLU A 64 -0.16 7.91 -6.21
N VAL A 65 -1.10 8.05 -5.31
CA VAL A 65 -2.51 8.34 -5.61
C VAL A 65 -2.83 9.79 -5.33
N TYR A 66 -3.51 10.42 -6.26
CA TYR A 66 -3.87 11.83 -6.23
C TYR A 66 -5.35 12.06 -6.52
N THR A 67 -5.91 13.09 -5.92
CA THR A 67 -7.22 13.61 -6.31
C THR A 67 -7.18 14.11 -7.77
N LYS A 68 -8.34 14.34 -8.37
CA LYS A 68 -8.44 14.99 -9.69
C LYS A 68 -7.74 16.36 -9.74
N ALA A 69 -7.77 17.10 -8.64
CA ALA A 69 -7.15 18.42 -8.53
C ALA A 69 -5.64 18.38 -8.22
N GLY A 70 -5.05 17.20 -8.04
CA GLY A 70 -3.62 17.03 -7.77
C GLY A 70 -3.24 17.02 -6.29
N GLY A 71 -4.21 16.90 -5.37
CA GLY A 71 -3.92 16.67 -3.94
C GLY A 71 -3.45 15.23 -3.71
N PHE A 72 -2.34 15.04 -3.01
CA PHE A 72 -1.82 13.73 -2.65
C PHE A 72 -2.72 13.03 -1.64
N LEU A 73 -2.95 11.73 -1.82
CA LEU A 73 -3.80 10.90 -0.95
C LEU A 73 -3.04 9.79 -0.24
N GLY A 74 -2.00 9.25 -0.86
CA GLY A 74 -1.21 8.16 -0.32
C GLY A 74 -0.44 7.42 -1.39
N SER A 75 0.40 6.48 -0.96
CA SER A 75 1.16 5.59 -1.84
C SER A 75 0.68 4.15 -1.70
N GLY A 76 0.75 3.39 -2.78
CA GLY A 76 0.27 2.02 -2.81
C GLY A 76 0.88 1.19 -3.94
N ILE A 77 0.51 -0.08 -3.99
CA ILE A 77 0.96 -1.03 -5.02
C ILE A 77 -0.12 -1.19 -6.09
N ILE A 78 0.27 -1.02 -7.34
CA ILE A 78 -0.63 -1.18 -8.49
C ILE A 78 -0.71 -2.64 -8.96
N ASN A 79 -1.93 -3.09 -9.30
CA ASN A 79 -2.20 -4.33 -10.02
C ASN A 79 -3.34 -4.09 -11.02
N LYS A 80 -3.02 -3.89 -12.29
CA LYS A 80 -3.97 -3.60 -13.36
C LYS A 80 -4.87 -4.78 -13.74
N LYS A 81 -4.50 -6.00 -13.33
CA LYS A 81 -5.30 -7.21 -13.55
C LYS A 81 -6.40 -7.41 -12.50
N SER A 82 -6.37 -6.63 -11.43
CA SER A 82 -7.34 -6.67 -10.34
C SER A 82 -8.32 -5.50 -10.45
N LYS A 83 -9.58 -5.72 -10.11
CA LYS A 83 -10.55 -4.62 -9.93
C LYS A 83 -10.12 -3.66 -8.83
N ILE A 84 -9.48 -4.16 -7.77
CA ILE A 84 -8.78 -3.34 -6.78
C ILE A 84 -7.41 -3.03 -7.37
N THR A 85 -7.35 -1.96 -8.14
CA THR A 85 -6.17 -1.62 -8.95
C THR A 85 -5.03 -1.07 -8.12
N VAL A 86 -5.29 -0.27 -7.08
CA VAL A 86 -4.24 0.15 -6.15
C VAL A 86 -4.63 -0.21 -4.73
N ARG A 87 -3.69 -0.82 -4.01
CA ARG A 87 -3.79 -1.08 -2.57
C ARG A 87 -2.88 -0.12 -1.83
N ILE A 88 -3.48 0.76 -1.03
CA ILE A 88 -2.77 1.80 -0.28
C ILE A 88 -1.94 1.17 0.84
N LEU A 89 -0.68 1.55 0.93
CA LEU A 89 0.25 1.18 2.00
C LEU A 89 0.23 2.20 3.15
N GLY A 90 0.00 3.46 2.83
CA GLY A 90 0.01 4.55 3.80
C GLY A 90 -0.12 5.92 3.16
N THR A 91 0.00 6.94 3.98
CA THR A 91 -0.06 8.36 3.59
C THR A 91 1.33 8.97 3.36
N GLU A 92 2.39 8.19 3.47
CA GLU A 92 3.76 8.57 3.17
C GLU A 92 3.98 8.63 1.66
N HIS A 93 4.85 9.51 1.20
CA HIS A 93 5.27 9.57 -0.20
C HIS A 93 6.10 8.34 -0.59
N GLY A 94 6.12 8.02 -1.89
CA GLY A 94 6.81 6.85 -2.40
C GLY A 94 8.32 6.83 -2.12
N ASP A 95 8.98 7.98 -2.08
CA ASP A 95 10.39 8.11 -1.72
C ASP A 95 10.66 7.81 -0.24
N GLU A 96 9.75 8.15 0.66
CA GLU A 96 9.84 7.81 2.09
C GLU A 96 9.74 6.29 2.29
N ILE A 97 8.80 5.63 1.58
CA ILE A 97 8.62 4.18 1.65
C ILE A 97 9.81 3.43 1.04
N SER A 98 10.34 3.92 -0.08
CA SER A 98 11.42 3.27 -0.82
C SER A 98 12.82 3.54 -0.25
N ALA A 99 13.00 4.60 0.54
CA ALA A 99 14.29 4.93 1.17
C ALA A 99 14.79 3.81 2.09
N ASP A 100 13.90 3.19 2.85
CA ASP A 100 14.15 1.97 3.63
C ASP A 100 12.86 1.16 3.75
N THR A 101 12.55 0.40 2.70
CA THR A 101 11.35 -0.43 2.61
C THR A 101 11.25 -1.43 3.77
N LYS A 102 12.40 -1.98 4.19
CA LYS A 102 12.45 -2.93 5.31
C LYS A 102 12.01 -2.25 6.62
N ALA A 103 12.62 -1.11 6.95
CA ALA A 103 12.26 -0.37 8.17
C ALA A 103 10.80 0.11 8.13
N TYR A 104 10.29 0.49 6.95
CA TYR A 104 8.89 0.85 6.77
C TYR A 104 7.95 -0.28 7.18
N PHE A 105 8.16 -1.49 6.64
CA PHE A 105 7.30 -2.64 6.96
C PHE A 105 7.53 -3.17 8.38
N GLU A 106 8.75 -3.13 8.91
CA GLU A 106 9.02 -3.47 10.32
C GLU A 106 8.22 -2.57 11.26
N LYS A 107 8.15 -1.27 10.98
CA LYS A 107 7.32 -0.32 11.73
C LYS A 107 5.83 -0.70 11.67
N LYS A 108 5.28 -0.98 10.48
CA LYS A 108 3.87 -1.38 10.31
C LYS A 108 3.55 -2.68 11.07
N ILE A 109 4.43 -3.67 11.01
CA ILE A 109 4.28 -4.93 11.74
C ILE A 109 4.29 -4.68 13.25
N LEU A 110 5.19 -3.82 13.74
CA LEU A 110 5.28 -3.49 15.15
C LEU A 110 4.04 -2.72 15.63
N GLU A 111 3.51 -1.80 14.83
CA GLU A 111 2.26 -1.08 15.10
C GLU A 111 1.09 -2.06 15.23
N ALA A 112 0.94 -3.00 14.29
CA ALA A 112 -0.07 -4.05 14.33
C ALA A 112 0.07 -4.92 15.59
N PHE A 113 1.28 -5.35 15.91
CA PHE A 113 1.57 -6.15 17.12
C PHE A 113 1.20 -5.39 18.40
N ASN A 114 1.63 -4.13 18.53
CA ASN A 114 1.34 -3.32 19.71
C ASN A 114 -0.17 -3.09 19.88
N MET A 115 -0.91 -2.88 18.79
CA MET A 115 -2.36 -2.77 18.82
C MET A 115 -3.01 -4.07 19.37
N ARG A 116 -2.59 -5.26 18.87
CA ARG A 116 -3.14 -6.54 19.35
C ARG A 116 -2.86 -6.78 20.83
N ARG A 117 -1.68 -6.41 21.33
CA ARG A 117 -1.31 -6.53 22.74
C ARG A 117 -2.21 -5.74 23.69
N MET A 118 -2.94 -4.75 23.20
CA MET A 118 -3.93 -4.03 24.01
C MET A 118 -5.18 -4.87 24.30
N PHE A 119 -5.47 -5.89 23.49
CA PHE A 119 -6.69 -6.69 23.56
C PHE A 119 -6.46 -8.16 23.88
N TYR A 120 -5.28 -8.71 23.56
CA TYR A 120 -4.95 -10.11 23.68
C TYR A 120 -3.82 -10.35 24.67
N LYS A 121 -3.89 -11.48 25.37
CA LYS A 121 -2.84 -11.97 26.30
C LYS A 121 -1.81 -12.79 25.54
N ASP A 122 -0.66 -13.04 26.17
CA ASP A 122 0.41 -13.86 25.58
C ASP A 122 0.00 -15.32 25.34
N SER A 123 -1.02 -15.80 26.07
CA SER A 123 -1.60 -17.15 25.90
C SER A 123 -2.62 -17.25 24.77
N ASP A 124 -3.06 -16.12 24.17
CA ASP A 124 -4.13 -16.13 23.20
C ASP A 124 -3.61 -16.43 21.78
N SER A 125 -4.47 -17.05 20.99
CA SER A 125 -4.28 -17.18 19.54
C SER A 125 -5.09 -16.08 18.84
N TYR A 126 -4.45 -15.35 17.93
CA TYR A 126 -5.10 -14.24 17.24
C TYR A 126 -4.42 -13.93 15.90
N ARG A 127 -5.14 -13.22 15.05
CA ARG A 127 -4.59 -12.68 13.80
C ARG A 127 -3.73 -11.47 14.11
N LEU A 128 -2.42 -11.62 13.88
CA LEU A 128 -1.43 -10.59 14.14
C LEU A 128 -1.47 -9.50 13.07
N ILE A 129 -1.53 -9.89 11.78
CA ILE A 129 -1.64 -8.98 10.64
C ILE A 129 -2.84 -9.41 9.80
N PHE A 130 -3.66 -8.43 9.43
CA PHE A 130 -4.86 -8.63 8.63
C PHE A 130 -4.83 -7.76 7.36
N GLY A 131 -3.84 -7.97 6.51
CA GLY A 131 -3.76 -7.36 5.19
C GLY A 131 -3.92 -5.85 5.20
N GLU A 132 -4.83 -5.38 4.41
CA GLU A 132 -5.12 -3.96 4.21
C GLU A 132 -5.61 -3.25 5.47
N ALA A 133 -6.21 -3.96 6.42
CA ALA A 133 -6.63 -3.36 7.70
C ALA A 133 -5.44 -2.87 8.55
N ASP A 134 -4.27 -3.45 8.33
CA ASP A 134 -3.00 -3.06 8.97
C ASP A 134 -2.06 -2.33 7.97
N PHE A 135 -2.56 -1.92 6.80
CA PHE A 135 -1.79 -1.29 5.72
C PHE A 135 -0.59 -2.13 5.24
N ILE A 136 -0.75 -3.48 5.27
CA ILE A 136 0.20 -4.45 4.69
C ILE A 136 -0.58 -5.33 3.71
N PRO A 137 -0.93 -4.82 2.52
CA PRO A 137 -1.84 -5.48 1.60
C PRO A 137 -1.39 -6.90 1.24
N GLY A 138 -2.32 -7.84 1.36
CA GLY A 138 -2.11 -9.24 0.99
C GLY A 138 -1.32 -10.07 2.00
N LEU A 139 -0.86 -9.51 3.12
CA LEU A 139 -0.21 -10.27 4.18
C LEU A 139 -1.22 -10.65 5.26
N ILE A 140 -1.36 -11.95 5.50
CA ILE A 140 -2.08 -12.49 6.66
C ILE A 140 -1.05 -13.16 7.55
N CYS A 141 -1.01 -12.78 8.83
CA CYS A 141 -0.16 -13.40 9.82
C CYS A 141 -0.99 -13.81 11.03
N GLU A 142 -0.99 -15.08 11.37
CA GLU A 142 -1.72 -15.63 12.49
C GLU A 142 -0.76 -16.18 13.53
N ARG A 143 -1.00 -15.83 14.78
CA ARG A 143 -0.29 -16.31 15.95
C ARG A 143 -1.16 -17.33 16.67
N PHE A 144 -0.61 -18.51 16.87
CA PHE A 144 -1.22 -19.59 17.64
C PHE A 144 -0.39 -19.87 18.88
N CYS A 145 -1.06 -20.06 20.02
CA CYS A 145 -0.45 -20.51 21.26
C CYS A 145 -1.07 -21.85 21.66
N ASP A 146 -0.26 -22.88 21.85
CA ASP A 146 -0.75 -24.19 22.30
C ASP A 146 -0.89 -24.26 23.83
N VAL A 147 -1.46 -25.37 24.31
CA VAL A 147 -1.68 -25.62 25.73
C VAL A 147 -0.39 -25.73 26.57
N LYS A 148 0.77 -25.85 25.92
CA LYS A 148 2.10 -25.85 26.53
C LYS A 148 2.80 -24.50 26.48
N GLY A 149 2.11 -23.46 25.97
CA GLY A 149 2.66 -22.10 25.80
C GLY A 149 3.60 -21.94 24.61
N ARG A 150 3.64 -22.90 23.66
CA ARG A 150 4.46 -22.76 22.44
C ARG A 150 3.72 -21.90 21.44
N ILE A 151 4.47 -21.00 20.78
CA ILE A 151 3.95 -20.05 19.80
C ILE A 151 4.28 -20.55 18.39
N PHE A 152 3.28 -20.53 17.53
CA PHE A 152 3.39 -20.82 16.10
C PHE A 152 2.93 -19.60 15.32
N ILE A 153 3.70 -19.21 14.32
CA ILE A 153 3.35 -18.13 13.40
C ILE A 153 3.07 -18.74 12.03
N VAL A 154 1.87 -18.50 11.52
CA VAL A 154 1.46 -18.89 10.17
C VAL A 154 1.34 -17.64 9.31
N VAL A 155 2.01 -17.64 8.18
CA VAL A 155 2.04 -16.50 7.26
C VAL A 155 1.48 -16.92 5.90
N GLN A 156 0.60 -16.07 5.33
CA GLN A 156 0.03 -16.25 4.01
C GLN A 156 0.24 -14.98 3.17
N PHE A 157 0.66 -15.15 1.94
CA PHE A 157 0.82 -14.08 0.96
C PHE A 157 -0.30 -14.21 -0.08
N LEU A 158 -1.16 -13.20 -0.20
CA LEU A 158 -2.38 -13.24 -1.00
C LEU A 158 -2.38 -12.26 -2.19
N SER A 159 -1.35 -11.44 -2.33
CA SER A 159 -1.27 -10.46 -3.41
C SER A 159 0.16 -10.20 -3.86
N LEU A 160 0.30 -9.62 -5.06
CA LEU A 160 1.59 -9.17 -5.61
C LEU A 160 2.32 -8.12 -4.75
N SER A 161 1.61 -7.48 -3.83
CA SER A 161 2.22 -6.51 -2.89
C SER A 161 3.22 -7.15 -1.92
N CYS A 162 3.25 -8.48 -1.85
CA CYS A 162 4.09 -9.26 -0.93
C CYS A 162 5.27 -9.95 -1.64
N GLU A 163 5.41 -9.78 -2.96
CA GLU A 163 6.54 -10.28 -3.75
C GLU A 163 7.65 -9.22 -3.82
#